data_360570fe14f0d19cdf02e6308a8ae302
#
_entry.id   360570fe14f0d19cdf02e6308a8ae302
#
_cell.length_a   1.000
_cell.length_b   1.000
_cell.length_c   1.000
_cell.angle_alpha   90.00
_cell.angle_beta   90.00
_cell.angle_gamma   90.00
#
_symmetry.space_group_name_H-M   'P 1'
#
loop_
_entity.id
_entity.type
_entity.pdbx_description
1 polymer ?
#
loop_
_entity_poly.entity_id
_entity_poly.type
_entity_poly.pdbx_seq_one_letter_code
_entity_poly.pdbx_strand_id
1 'polypeptide(L)'
;EMMKKLQDLKVNYDGDNKERLTDTLWKYCRKNIAGPAFLVNHPVLVAPLAKSIEGTKTVQMFQPIIAGSELGRGYSELNDPIDQLERFNVQKKLIESGDSEAMMEDVEFVEMLEHGMPPTCGFGFGERLFAFLADKPLRELQLFPLMRPKSTSEQKGKDSDKSSKK
;
A
#
# COMPACT_ATOMS: atom_id res chain seq x y z
N GLU A 1 5.79 22.54 3.96
CA GLU A 1 5.97 22.59 2.50
C GLU A 1 4.96 21.66 1.81
N MET A 2 4.92 20.33 2.13
CA MET A 2 3.98 19.36 1.53
C MET A 2 2.51 19.76 1.70
N MET A 3 2.07 20.13 2.90
CA MET A 3 0.70 20.59 3.15
C MET A 3 0.31 21.79 2.27
N LYS A 4 1.19 22.81 2.17
CA LYS A 4 0.96 23.95 1.29
C LYS A 4 0.80 23.51 -0.17
N LYS A 5 1.66 22.59 -0.62
CA LYS A 5 1.57 22.04 -1.99
C LYS A 5 0.25 21.31 -2.24
N LEU A 6 -0.21 20.49 -1.30
CA LEU A 6 -1.50 19.80 -1.41
C LEU A 6 -2.69 20.78 -1.42
N GLN A 7 -2.62 21.84 -0.61
CA GLN A 7 -3.62 22.93 -0.62
C GLN A 7 -3.67 23.66 -1.96
N ASP A 8 -2.50 24.01 -2.50
CA ASP A 8 -2.38 24.66 -3.83
C ASP A 8 -2.96 23.77 -4.94
N LEU A 9 -2.81 22.46 -4.82
CA LEU A 9 -3.34 21.45 -5.75
C LEU A 9 -4.81 21.08 -5.46
N LYS A 10 -5.42 21.65 -4.41
CA LYS A 10 -6.80 21.34 -3.95
C LYS A 10 -7.02 19.85 -3.66
N VAL A 11 -5.99 19.19 -3.13
CA VAL A 11 -6.04 17.77 -2.73
C VAL A 11 -6.37 17.71 -1.25
N ASN A 12 -7.40 16.94 -0.89
CA ASN A 12 -7.74 16.67 0.51
C ASN A 12 -6.67 15.79 1.14
N TYR A 13 -6.28 16.09 2.38
CA TYR A 13 -5.34 15.32 3.17
C TYR A 13 -5.73 15.36 4.66
N ASP A 14 -5.36 14.33 5.39
CA ASP A 14 -5.61 14.22 6.82
C ASP A 14 -4.32 14.42 7.61
N GLY A 15 -4.40 15.26 8.66
CA GLY A 15 -3.33 15.49 9.61
C GLY A 15 -2.06 16.11 9.02
N ASP A 16 -0.96 16.01 9.77
CA ASP A 16 0.36 16.55 9.43
C ASP A 16 1.44 15.46 9.35
N ASN A 17 1.05 14.19 9.45
CA ASN A 17 1.93 13.05 9.35
C ASN A 17 2.66 13.03 7.99
N LYS A 18 3.99 13.10 8.03
CA LYS A 18 4.83 13.19 6.83
C LYS A 18 4.66 11.98 5.89
N GLU A 19 4.49 10.79 6.45
CA GLU A 19 4.26 9.56 5.67
C GLU A 19 2.98 9.68 4.86
N ARG A 20 1.87 10.06 5.50
CA ARG A 20 0.56 10.25 4.86
C ARG A 20 0.57 11.38 3.83
N LEU A 21 1.21 12.49 4.15
CA LEU A 21 1.35 13.60 3.20
C LEU A 21 2.17 13.19 1.97
N THR A 22 3.24 12.42 2.15
CA THR A 22 4.06 11.90 1.06
C THR A 22 3.26 10.96 0.17
N ASP A 23 2.54 10.01 0.76
CA ASP A 23 1.68 9.06 0.05
C ASP A 23 0.55 9.78 -0.72
N THR A 24 -0.12 10.74 -0.08
CA THR A 24 -1.19 11.53 -0.70
C THR A 24 -0.67 12.34 -1.90
N LEU A 25 0.47 12.99 -1.74
CA LEU A 25 1.10 13.74 -2.83
C LEU A 25 1.51 12.82 -3.98
N TRP A 26 2.08 11.67 -3.67
CA TRP A 26 2.43 10.65 -4.66
C TRP A 26 1.19 10.12 -5.39
N LYS A 27 0.13 9.75 -4.68
CA LYS A 27 -1.15 9.30 -5.27
C LYS A 27 -1.75 10.33 -6.24
N TYR A 28 -1.53 11.61 -5.99
CA TYR A 28 -1.91 12.68 -6.91
C TYR A 28 -1.00 12.71 -8.14
N CYS A 29 0.32 12.75 -7.93
CA CYS A 29 1.31 12.90 -9.00
C CYS A 29 1.30 11.74 -9.99
N ARG A 30 1.16 10.50 -9.52
CA ARG A 30 1.22 9.29 -10.36
C ARG A 30 0.13 9.24 -11.44
N LYS A 31 -1.00 9.92 -11.23
CA LYS A 31 -2.09 9.99 -12.23
C LYS A 31 -1.68 10.69 -13.52
N ASN A 32 -0.60 11.47 -13.49
CA ASN A 32 -0.07 12.16 -14.66
C ASN A 32 0.98 11.33 -15.42
N ILE A 33 1.27 10.10 -14.98
CA ILE A 33 2.20 9.19 -15.62
C ILE A 33 1.43 8.36 -16.64
N ALA A 34 1.51 8.72 -17.90
CA ALA A 34 0.73 8.08 -18.97
C ALA A 34 1.30 6.73 -19.43
N GLY A 35 2.63 6.60 -19.48
CA GLY A 35 3.33 5.41 -19.96
C GLY A 35 3.81 4.49 -18.85
N PRO A 36 4.34 3.31 -19.21
CA PRO A 36 5.00 2.45 -18.24
C PRO A 36 6.24 3.13 -17.69
N ALA A 37 6.38 3.12 -16.36
CA ALA A 37 7.50 3.73 -15.65
C ALA A 37 7.84 2.92 -14.40
N PHE A 38 9.05 3.14 -13.85
CA PHE A 38 9.44 2.64 -12.55
C PHE A 38 9.61 3.80 -11.57
N LEU A 39 8.91 3.75 -10.46
CA LEU A 39 9.20 4.58 -9.31
C LEU A 39 10.33 3.93 -8.53
N VAL A 40 11.39 4.68 -8.28
CA VAL A 40 12.58 4.24 -7.52
C VAL A 40 12.92 5.27 -6.44
N ASN A 41 13.89 4.96 -5.59
CA ASN A 41 14.37 5.87 -4.52
C ASN A 41 13.26 6.29 -3.54
N HIS A 42 12.45 5.33 -3.13
CA HIS A 42 11.41 5.57 -2.12
C HIS A 42 12.04 6.04 -0.80
N PRO A 43 11.44 7.02 -0.11
CA PRO A 43 11.90 7.39 1.22
C PRO A 43 11.78 6.21 2.21
N VAL A 44 12.75 6.06 3.12
CA VAL A 44 12.70 5.04 4.19
C VAL A 44 11.39 5.10 4.97
N LEU A 45 10.85 6.30 5.16
CA LEU A 45 9.61 6.56 5.89
C LEU A 45 8.41 5.76 5.37
N VAL A 46 8.30 5.55 4.06
CA VAL A 46 7.16 4.86 3.42
C VAL A 46 7.44 3.37 3.11
N ALA A 47 8.62 2.87 3.47
CA ALA A 47 9.03 1.51 3.17
C ALA A 47 9.87 0.90 4.30
N PRO A 48 9.27 0.63 5.47
CA PRO A 48 10.00 0.23 6.68
C PRO A 48 10.69 -1.13 6.59
N LEU A 49 10.30 -2.00 5.66
CA LEU A 49 10.88 -3.34 5.49
C LEU A 49 11.98 -3.41 4.41
N ALA A 50 12.17 -2.33 3.65
CA ALA A 50 13.12 -2.32 2.56
C ALA A 50 14.50 -1.82 3.01
N LYS A 51 15.57 -2.45 2.50
CA LYS A 51 16.95 -2.10 2.82
C LYS A 51 17.30 -0.69 2.35
N SER A 52 17.96 0.09 3.20
CA SER A 52 18.42 1.44 2.86
C SER A 52 19.51 1.42 1.78
N ILE A 53 19.53 2.45 0.93
CA ILE A 53 20.67 2.76 0.08
C ILE A 53 21.69 3.52 0.95
N GLU A 54 22.89 3.00 1.04
CA GLU A 54 23.95 3.55 1.89
C GLU A 54 24.18 5.04 1.62
N GLY A 55 24.33 5.83 2.68
CA GLY A 55 24.55 7.27 2.62
C GLY A 55 23.33 8.10 2.18
N THR A 56 22.14 7.48 2.04
CA THR A 56 20.92 8.18 1.63
C THR A 56 19.77 7.97 2.62
N LYS A 57 18.67 8.70 2.42
CA LYS A 57 17.38 8.49 3.14
C LYS A 57 16.36 7.74 2.28
N THR A 58 16.84 6.94 1.33
CA THR A 58 16.01 6.17 0.42
C THR A 58 16.31 4.68 0.52
N VAL A 59 15.41 3.86 0.00
CA VAL A 59 15.51 2.39 0.05
C VAL A 59 15.71 1.77 -1.33
N GLN A 60 16.26 0.57 -1.35
CA GLN A 60 16.43 -0.27 -2.54
C GLN A 60 15.08 -0.89 -2.92
N MET A 61 14.21 -0.07 -3.47
CA MET A 61 12.84 -0.44 -3.84
C MET A 61 12.46 0.15 -5.19
N PHE A 62 11.63 -0.59 -5.91
CA PHE A 62 10.99 -0.11 -7.14
C PHE A 62 9.52 -0.51 -7.17
N GLN A 63 8.72 0.32 -7.86
CA GLN A 63 7.32 0.02 -8.17
C GLN A 63 7.08 0.25 -9.66
N PRO A 64 6.59 -0.75 -10.41
CA PRO A 64 6.11 -0.53 -11.77
C PRO A 64 4.79 0.25 -11.76
N ILE A 65 4.75 1.29 -12.57
CA ILE A 65 3.60 2.16 -12.78
C ILE A 65 3.12 1.99 -14.20
N ILE A 66 1.86 1.63 -14.39
CA ILE A 66 1.21 1.52 -15.69
C ILE A 66 -0.12 2.25 -15.62
N ALA A 67 -0.37 3.14 -16.56
CA ALA A 67 -1.58 3.97 -16.61
C ALA A 67 -1.89 4.66 -15.26
N GLY A 68 -0.86 5.25 -14.62
CA GLY A 68 -0.98 5.93 -13.34
C GLY A 68 -1.26 5.02 -12.13
N SER A 69 -1.19 3.70 -12.29
CA SER A 69 -1.45 2.72 -11.24
C SER A 69 -0.18 1.95 -10.85
N GLU A 70 0.01 1.75 -9.56
CA GLU A 70 1.04 0.88 -9.00
C GLU A 70 0.57 -0.57 -9.14
N LEU A 71 1.25 -1.37 -9.94
CA LEU A 71 0.84 -2.74 -10.27
C LEU A 71 1.71 -3.81 -9.63
N GLY A 72 2.78 -3.41 -8.97
CA GLY A 72 3.69 -4.32 -8.27
C GLY A 72 4.65 -3.58 -7.37
N ARG A 73 5.45 -4.33 -6.65
CA ARG A 73 6.49 -3.81 -5.75
C ARG A 73 7.61 -4.83 -5.65
N GLY A 74 8.84 -4.36 -5.72
CA GLY A 74 10.02 -5.17 -5.44
C GLY A 74 11.03 -4.38 -4.63
N TYR A 75 11.71 -5.04 -3.70
CA TYR A 75 12.76 -4.42 -2.89
C TYR A 75 13.77 -5.45 -2.37
N SER A 76 14.94 -4.95 -2.01
CA SER A 76 15.88 -5.71 -1.20
C SER A 76 15.38 -5.70 0.24
N GLU A 77 15.28 -6.88 0.85
CA GLU A 77 14.83 -7.02 2.23
C GLU A 77 15.81 -6.36 3.20
N LEU A 78 15.29 -5.68 4.21
CA LEU A 78 16.09 -5.24 5.33
C LEU A 78 16.46 -6.45 6.17
N ASN A 79 17.76 -6.76 6.22
CA ASN A 79 18.28 -7.93 6.93
C ASN A 79 19.15 -7.57 8.16
N ASP A 80 19.05 -6.34 8.64
CA ASP A 80 19.66 -5.86 9.87
C ASP A 80 18.59 -5.81 10.97
N PRO A 81 18.68 -6.67 12.02
CA PRO A 81 17.69 -6.72 13.09
C PRO A 81 17.62 -5.42 13.90
N ILE A 82 18.75 -4.71 14.05
CA ILE A 82 18.80 -3.47 14.82
C ILE A 82 18.06 -2.35 14.07
N ASP A 83 18.37 -2.14 12.78
CA ASP A 83 17.67 -1.17 11.93
C ASP A 83 16.16 -1.52 11.84
N GLN A 84 15.82 -2.81 11.71
CA GLN A 84 14.42 -3.23 11.64
C GLN A 84 13.66 -2.92 12.94
N LEU A 85 14.24 -3.18 14.09
CA LEU A 85 13.63 -2.86 15.38
C LEU A 85 13.43 -1.34 15.54
N GLU A 86 14.41 -0.53 15.14
CA GLU A 86 14.29 0.93 15.18
C GLU A 86 13.13 1.41 14.31
N ARG A 87 12.94 0.84 13.13
CA ARG A 87 11.83 1.18 12.23
C ARG A 87 10.48 0.76 12.77
N PHE A 88 10.37 -0.41 13.39
CA PHE A 88 9.15 -0.82 14.10
C PHE A 88 8.82 0.11 15.26
N ASN A 89 9.80 0.58 16.01
CA ASN A 89 9.59 1.56 17.06
C ASN A 89 9.06 2.91 16.50
N VAL A 90 9.47 3.32 15.31
CA VAL A 90 8.91 4.50 14.63
C VAL A 90 7.45 4.24 14.24
N GLN A 91 7.14 3.08 13.64
CA GLN A 91 5.78 2.70 13.26
C GLN A 91 4.84 2.62 14.47
N LYS A 92 5.30 2.07 15.59
CA LYS A 92 4.55 2.02 16.84
C LYS A 92 4.15 3.41 17.34
N LYS A 93 5.07 4.37 17.31
CA LYS A 93 4.76 5.77 17.67
C LYS A 93 3.73 6.40 16.73
N LEU A 94 3.71 6.03 15.46
CA LEU A 94 2.69 6.48 14.51
C LEU A 94 1.31 5.91 14.86
N ILE A 95 1.23 4.63 15.25
CA ILE A 95 -0.02 4.01 15.73
C ILE A 95 -0.51 4.75 17.00
N GLU A 96 0.37 4.98 17.96
CA GLU A 96 0.04 5.69 19.21
C GLU A 96 -0.46 7.12 18.95
N SER A 97 0.00 7.75 17.87
CA SER A 97 -0.49 9.07 17.41
C SER A 97 -1.78 9.02 16.59
N GLY A 98 -2.37 7.83 16.39
CA GLY A 98 -3.65 7.65 15.70
C GLY A 98 -3.55 7.25 14.23
N ASP A 99 -2.37 6.90 13.71
CA ASP A 99 -2.23 6.41 12.34
C ASP A 99 -2.66 4.93 12.25
N SER A 100 -3.84 4.70 11.70
CA SER A 100 -4.43 3.34 11.56
C SER A 100 -3.82 2.50 10.45
N GLU A 101 -2.98 3.07 9.59
CA GLU A 101 -2.31 2.34 8.51
C GLU A 101 -0.84 2.05 8.81
N ALA A 102 -0.31 2.54 9.95
CA ALA A 102 1.05 2.23 10.36
C ALA A 102 1.19 0.74 10.71
N MET A 103 2.38 0.21 10.48
CA MET A 103 2.67 -1.22 10.67
C MET A 103 2.80 -1.55 12.16
N MET A 104 2.18 -2.64 12.60
CA MET A 104 2.40 -3.17 13.94
C MET A 104 3.80 -3.74 14.07
N GLU A 105 4.35 -3.64 15.29
CA GLU A 105 5.61 -4.26 15.67
C GLU A 105 5.49 -5.80 15.58
N ASP A 106 6.46 -6.43 14.92
CA ASP A 106 6.60 -7.88 14.82
C ASP A 106 7.92 -8.31 15.47
N VAL A 107 7.84 -8.66 16.76
CA VAL A 107 9.01 -9.05 17.57
C VAL A 107 9.58 -10.38 17.09
N GLU A 108 8.73 -11.33 16.70
CA GLU A 108 9.16 -12.65 16.20
C GLU A 108 9.93 -12.51 14.88
N PHE A 109 9.54 -11.55 14.04
CA PHE A 109 10.28 -11.24 12.81
C PHE A 109 11.68 -10.69 13.11
N VAL A 110 11.82 -9.81 14.11
CA VAL A 110 13.14 -9.29 14.54
C VAL A 110 14.00 -10.42 15.09
N GLU A 111 13.46 -11.29 15.96
CA GLU A 111 14.16 -12.46 16.49
C GLU A 111 14.62 -13.39 15.34
N MET A 112 13.80 -13.61 14.33
CA MET A 112 14.17 -14.37 13.15
C MET A 112 15.37 -13.74 12.42
N LEU A 113 15.39 -12.39 12.28
CA LEU A 113 16.52 -11.69 11.67
C LEU A 113 17.82 -11.83 12.49
N GLU A 114 17.74 -11.93 13.82
CA GLU A 114 18.91 -12.16 14.69
C GLU A 114 19.56 -13.53 14.44
N HIS A 115 18.81 -14.53 14.00
CA HIS A 115 19.35 -15.82 13.56
C HIS A 115 20.08 -15.76 12.21
N GLY A 116 19.95 -14.66 11.52
CA GLY A 116 20.62 -14.36 10.25
C GLY A 116 19.72 -14.55 9.03
N MET A 117 19.60 -13.47 8.26
CA MET A 117 18.93 -13.46 6.96
C MET A 117 19.95 -13.12 5.87
N PRO A 118 20.19 -13.99 4.88
CA PRO A 118 21.09 -13.67 3.77
C PRO A 118 20.55 -12.51 2.94
N PRO A 119 21.37 -11.82 2.15
CA PRO A 119 20.91 -10.84 1.18
C PRO A 119 19.80 -11.43 0.31
N THR A 120 18.61 -10.88 0.41
CA THR A 120 17.38 -11.39 -0.23
C THR A 120 16.67 -10.23 -0.90
N CYS A 121 16.01 -10.49 -2.00
CA CYS A 121 15.09 -9.56 -2.63
C CYS A 121 13.82 -10.29 -3.05
N GLY A 122 12.71 -9.56 -2.99
CA GLY A 122 11.41 -10.05 -3.43
C GLY A 122 10.78 -9.13 -4.45
N PHE A 123 9.92 -9.70 -5.28
CA PHE A 123 9.11 -8.94 -6.20
C PHE A 123 7.73 -9.61 -6.36
N GLY A 124 6.67 -8.80 -6.33
CA GLY A 124 5.32 -9.26 -6.55
C GLY A 124 4.52 -8.30 -7.43
N PHE A 125 3.71 -8.89 -8.32
CA PHE A 125 2.64 -8.17 -8.99
C PHE A 125 1.33 -8.35 -8.23
N GLY A 126 0.56 -7.27 -8.11
CA GLY A 126 -0.81 -7.39 -7.66
C GLY A 126 -1.72 -7.97 -8.75
N GLU A 127 -2.79 -8.63 -8.35
CA GLU A 127 -3.82 -9.17 -9.27
C GLU A 127 -4.41 -8.10 -10.20
N ARG A 128 -4.27 -6.82 -9.85
CA ARG A 128 -4.66 -5.66 -10.68
C ARG A 128 -3.93 -5.62 -12.01
N LEU A 129 -2.67 -6.09 -12.08
CA LEU A 129 -1.96 -6.19 -13.37
C LEU A 129 -2.69 -7.17 -14.29
N PHE A 130 -3.10 -8.32 -13.74
CA PHE A 130 -3.81 -9.32 -14.52
C PHE A 130 -5.18 -8.80 -14.98
N ALA A 131 -5.91 -8.11 -14.11
CA ALA A 131 -7.17 -7.46 -14.43
C ALA A 131 -7.02 -6.42 -15.56
N PHE A 132 -5.98 -5.61 -15.47
CA PHE A 132 -5.64 -4.62 -16.50
C PHE A 132 -5.34 -5.27 -17.86
N LEU A 133 -4.51 -6.33 -17.88
CA LEU A 133 -4.14 -7.04 -19.11
C LEU A 133 -5.32 -7.78 -19.73
N ALA A 134 -6.23 -8.30 -18.91
CA ALA A 134 -7.43 -9.02 -19.36
C ALA A 134 -8.60 -8.09 -19.73
N ASP A 135 -8.46 -6.79 -19.49
CA ASP A 135 -9.53 -5.79 -19.64
C ASP A 135 -10.83 -6.22 -18.91
N LYS A 136 -10.69 -6.67 -17.66
CA LYS A 136 -11.77 -7.19 -16.84
C LYS A 136 -11.75 -6.58 -15.43
N PRO A 137 -12.91 -6.41 -14.78
CA PRO A 137 -12.96 -6.10 -13.37
C PRO A 137 -12.26 -7.20 -12.53
N LEU A 138 -11.48 -6.81 -11.53
CA LEU A 138 -10.72 -7.74 -10.69
C LEU A 138 -11.58 -8.89 -10.12
N ARG A 139 -12.79 -8.59 -9.68
CA ARG A 139 -13.74 -9.58 -9.13
C ARG A 139 -14.19 -10.68 -10.11
N GLU A 140 -14.06 -10.43 -11.41
CA GLU A 140 -14.38 -11.43 -12.45
C GLU A 140 -13.22 -12.39 -12.70
N LEU A 141 -12.03 -12.06 -12.21
CA LEU A 141 -10.82 -12.85 -12.38
C LEU A 141 -10.44 -13.64 -11.13
N GLN A 142 -11.10 -13.36 -10.01
CA GLN A 142 -10.91 -14.09 -8.76
C GLN A 142 -11.87 -15.26 -8.65
N LEU A 143 -11.36 -16.44 -8.27
CA LEU A 143 -12.19 -17.64 -8.05
C LEU A 143 -13.18 -17.43 -6.88
N PHE A 144 -12.75 -16.71 -5.84
CA PHE A 144 -13.54 -16.43 -4.63
C PHE A 144 -13.48 -14.92 -4.30
N PRO A 145 -14.18 -14.05 -5.08
CA PRO A 145 -14.15 -12.63 -4.83
C PRO A 145 -14.87 -12.29 -3.51
N LEU A 146 -14.33 -11.32 -2.78
CA LEU A 146 -15.01 -10.78 -1.60
C LEU A 146 -16.32 -10.12 -2.04
N MET A 147 -17.43 -10.66 -1.58
CA MET A 147 -18.78 -10.15 -1.84
C MET A 147 -19.30 -9.38 -0.64
N ARG A 148 -19.90 -8.21 -0.88
CA ARG A 148 -20.62 -7.52 0.20
C ARG A 148 -21.87 -8.30 0.57
N PRO A 149 -22.13 -8.60 1.85
CA PRO A 149 -23.37 -9.25 2.26
C PRO A 149 -24.57 -8.41 1.81
N LYS A 150 -25.61 -9.05 1.30
CA LYS A 150 -26.86 -8.35 0.99
C LYS A 150 -27.49 -7.83 2.28
N SER A 151 -27.86 -6.56 2.33
CA SER A 151 -28.57 -6.02 3.48
C SER A 151 -29.96 -6.68 3.60
N THR A 152 -30.40 -6.95 4.80
CA THR A 152 -31.72 -7.59 5.08
C THR A 152 -32.90 -6.80 4.52
N SER A 153 -32.72 -5.48 4.23
CA SER A 153 -33.71 -4.63 3.58
C SER A 153 -33.89 -4.94 2.08
N GLU A 154 -32.87 -5.42 1.39
CA GLU A 154 -32.97 -5.79 -0.04
C GLU A 154 -33.61 -7.17 -0.23
N GLN A 155 -33.61 -8.02 0.79
CA GLN A 155 -34.29 -9.31 0.76
C GLN A 155 -35.80 -9.19 0.90
N LYS A 156 -36.32 -8.23 1.71
CA LYS A 156 -37.76 -8.01 1.88
C LYS A 156 -38.46 -7.45 0.64
N GLY A 157 -37.74 -6.77 -0.26
CA GLY A 157 -38.33 -6.20 -1.49
C GLY A 157 -38.58 -7.26 -2.61
N LYS A 158 -37.90 -8.40 -2.58
CA LYS A 158 -38.08 -9.44 -3.61
C LYS A 158 -39.14 -10.49 -3.25
N ASP A 159 -39.46 -10.65 -1.97
CA ASP A 159 -40.51 -11.60 -1.54
C ASP A 159 -41.91 -10.99 -1.62
N SER A 160 -42.04 -9.63 -1.56
CA SER A 160 -43.31 -8.95 -1.72
C SER A 160 -43.80 -8.93 -3.20
N ASP A 161 -42.88 -9.00 -4.16
CA ASP A 161 -43.24 -8.97 -5.60
C ASP A 161 -43.63 -10.35 -6.15
N LYS A 162 -43.37 -11.43 -5.40
CA LYS A 162 -43.82 -12.80 -5.73
C LYS A 162 -45.19 -13.15 -5.21
N SER A 163 -45.71 -12.39 -4.23
CA SER A 163 -47.04 -12.67 -3.65
C SER A 163 -48.20 -11.95 -4.36
N SER A 164 -47.89 -11.01 -5.24
CA SER A 164 -48.90 -10.24 -6.01
C SER A 164 -49.16 -10.79 -7.42
N LYS A 165 -48.58 -11.95 -7.78
CA LYS A 165 -48.80 -12.65 -9.08
C LYS A 165 -49.33 -14.10 -8.90
N LYS A 166 -50.30 -14.26 -8.02
CA LYS A 166 -51.16 -15.44 -8.01
C LYS A 166 -52.63 -15.05 -8.05
#